data_5156b8487c0fefa68eb02a73dd3db24d
#
_entry.id   5156b8487c0fefa68eb02a73dd3db24d
#
_cell.length_a   1.000
_cell.length_b   1.000
_cell.length_c   1.000
_cell.angle_alpha   90.00
_cell.angle_beta   90.00
_cell.angle_gamma   90.00
#
_symmetry.space_group_name_H-M   'P 1'
#
loop_
_entity.id
_entity.type
_entity.pdbx_description
1 polymer ?
#
loop_
_entity_poly.entity_id
_entity_poly.type
_entity_poly.pdbx_seq_one_letter_code
_entity_poly.pdbx_strand_id
1 'polypeptide(L)'
;SIVITSGYRCSAHDAAVSTGRGQHTKGTAADICCYGKDGKPISSKLVCCTAQDLGFTGIANITSAYDCTHVNVRSSGTWYGNEVYGNGNVTSDFYDYYGIFRNDSIKVLAKGIDVSYSQSVVDWDKVKSSGMVDFVLIRAGYGRELSQKDSQFERNYSECKRLGIPCGAYWYSYAKSAEEAKQEAKVFLQVIKGKSFEYPVYI
;
A
#
# COMPACT_ATOMS: atom_id res chain seq x y z
N SER A 1 -7.45 9.40 0.08
CA SER A 1 -7.34 7.98 -0.35
C SER A 1 -6.16 7.78 -1.29
N ILE A 2 -5.67 6.56 -1.37
CA ILE A 2 -4.61 6.15 -2.31
C ILE A 2 -5.22 5.11 -3.24
N VAL A 3 -5.01 5.29 -4.54
CA VAL A 3 -5.39 4.34 -5.58
C VAL A 3 -4.12 3.78 -6.19
N ILE A 4 -3.96 2.45 -6.16
CA ILE A 4 -2.87 1.78 -6.85
C ILE A 4 -3.30 1.55 -8.29
N THR A 5 -2.62 2.20 -9.24
CA THR A 5 -2.91 2.08 -10.68
C THR A 5 -2.10 0.99 -11.34
N SER A 6 -0.94 0.65 -10.76
CA SER A 6 -0.12 -0.49 -11.18
C SER A 6 0.69 -1.01 -10.00
N GLY A 7 0.56 -2.30 -9.74
CA GLY A 7 1.33 -3.01 -8.71
C GLY A 7 2.28 -4.03 -9.34
N TYR A 8 2.19 -5.29 -8.88
CA TYR A 8 2.98 -6.38 -9.47
C TYR A 8 2.63 -6.60 -10.94
N ARG A 9 3.67 -6.76 -11.78
CA ARG A 9 3.55 -7.12 -13.20
C ARG A 9 4.29 -8.43 -13.46
N CYS A 10 3.69 -9.35 -14.20
CA CYS A 10 4.44 -10.50 -14.70
C CYS A 10 5.48 -10.04 -15.75
N SER A 11 6.56 -10.81 -15.92
CA SER A 11 7.68 -10.43 -16.78
C SER A 11 7.27 -10.13 -18.23
N ALA A 12 6.31 -10.90 -18.77
CA ALA A 12 5.83 -10.69 -20.13
C ALA A 12 5.07 -9.36 -20.28
N HIS A 13 4.22 -9.00 -19.30
CA HIS A 13 3.52 -7.73 -19.32
C HIS A 13 4.47 -6.55 -19.11
N ASP A 14 5.40 -6.68 -18.18
CA ASP A 14 6.38 -5.61 -17.92
C ASP A 14 7.26 -5.34 -19.14
N ALA A 15 7.67 -6.35 -19.87
CA ALA A 15 8.43 -6.19 -21.12
C ALA A 15 7.64 -5.50 -22.24
N ALA A 16 6.31 -5.62 -22.23
CA ALA A 16 5.44 -4.98 -23.22
C ALA A 16 5.15 -3.50 -22.94
N VAL A 17 5.21 -3.07 -21.68
CA VAL A 17 4.75 -1.73 -21.26
C VAL A 17 5.84 -0.87 -20.61
N SER A 18 7.02 -1.41 -20.37
CA SER A 18 8.12 -0.72 -19.73
C SER A 18 9.48 -1.11 -20.28
N THR A 19 10.55 -0.60 -19.69
CA THR A 19 11.92 -0.92 -20.08
C THR A 19 12.38 -2.32 -19.66
N GLY A 20 11.52 -3.14 -19.10
CA GLY A 20 11.82 -4.51 -18.69
C GLY A 20 12.76 -4.64 -17.50
N ARG A 21 13.01 -3.57 -16.74
CA ARG A 21 13.96 -3.57 -15.61
C ARG A 21 13.35 -3.90 -14.25
N GLY A 22 12.06 -4.21 -14.23
CA GLY A 22 11.50 -5.17 -13.31
C GLY A 22 11.39 -4.84 -11.83
N GLN A 23 11.21 -3.61 -11.37
CA GLN A 23 10.85 -3.38 -9.95
C GLN A 23 9.40 -3.86 -9.69
N HIS A 24 8.50 -3.64 -10.64
CA HIS A 24 7.14 -4.19 -10.59
C HIS A 24 7.13 -5.73 -10.65
N THR A 25 8.02 -6.35 -11.43
CA THR A 25 8.12 -7.82 -11.50
C THR A 25 8.67 -8.46 -10.23
N LYS A 26 9.36 -7.67 -9.41
CA LYS A 26 9.87 -8.11 -8.09
C LYS A 26 8.87 -7.88 -6.95
N GLY A 27 7.73 -7.25 -7.24
CA GLY A 27 6.75 -6.87 -6.22
C GLY A 27 7.23 -5.75 -5.28
N THR A 28 8.25 -5.00 -5.69
CA THR A 28 8.86 -3.93 -4.86
C THR A 28 8.47 -2.53 -5.33
N ALA A 29 7.56 -2.41 -6.29
CA ALA A 29 7.11 -1.15 -6.85
C ALA A 29 5.59 -1.07 -6.99
N ALA A 30 5.08 0.16 -6.90
CA ALA A 30 3.70 0.50 -7.22
C ALA A 30 3.64 1.89 -7.89
N ASP A 31 2.67 2.04 -8.80
CA ASP A 31 2.26 3.34 -9.32
C ASP A 31 0.97 3.73 -8.58
N ILE A 32 0.96 4.89 -7.95
CA ILE A 32 -0.11 5.34 -7.07
C ILE A 32 -0.63 6.72 -7.47
N CYS A 33 -1.93 6.92 -7.34
CA CYS A 33 -2.57 8.24 -7.39
C CYS A 33 -3.20 8.53 -6.02
N CYS A 34 -2.94 9.70 -5.48
CA CYS A 34 -3.45 10.09 -4.16
C CYS A 34 -4.57 11.12 -4.29
N TYR A 35 -5.56 11.03 -3.40
CA TYR A 35 -6.70 11.93 -3.37
C TYR A 35 -6.92 12.48 -1.96
N GLY A 36 -7.24 13.78 -1.89
CA GLY A 36 -7.61 14.45 -0.66
C GLY A 36 -8.94 13.94 -0.07
N LYS A 37 -9.30 14.44 1.10
CA LYS A 37 -10.60 14.14 1.75
C LYS A 37 -11.78 14.67 0.93
N ASP A 38 -11.56 15.67 0.13
CA ASP A 38 -12.53 16.29 -0.80
C ASP A 38 -12.65 15.52 -2.13
N GLY A 39 -11.95 14.40 -2.28
CA GLY A 39 -11.94 13.58 -3.49
C GLY A 39 -11.09 14.15 -4.63
N LYS A 40 -10.41 15.30 -4.44
CA LYS A 40 -9.55 15.87 -5.47
C LYS A 40 -8.19 15.20 -5.52
N PRO A 41 -7.58 15.08 -6.71
CA PRO A 41 -6.24 14.52 -6.83
C PRO A 41 -5.22 15.39 -6.09
N ILE A 42 -4.28 14.76 -5.43
CA ILE A 42 -3.10 15.39 -4.85
C ILE A 42 -2.01 15.37 -5.92
N SER A 43 -1.35 16.50 -6.12
CA SER A 43 -0.25 16.61 -7.09
C SER A 43 0.79 15.50 -6.88
N SER A 44 1.17 14.81 -7.96
CA SER A 44 2.20 13.78 -7.91
C SER A 44 3.55 14.30 -7.40
N LYS A 45 3.87 15.58 -7.63
CA LYS A 45 5.08 16.21 -7.07
C LYS A 45 5.07 16.20 -5.54
N LEU A 46 3.93 16.55 -4.93
CA LEU A 46 3.77 16.49 -3.47
C LEU A 46 3.81 15.04 -2.96
N VAL A 47 3.22 14.12 -3.71
CA VAL A 47 3.27 12.68 -3.37
C VAL A 47 4.71 12.16 -3.44
N CYS A 48 5.50 12.57 -4.44
CA CYS A 48 6.92 12.25 -4.54
C CYS A 48 7.71 12.74 -3.32
N CYS A 49 7.49 13.99 -2.91
CA CYS A 49 8.15 14.57 -1.73
C CYS A 49 7.77 13.81 -0.45
N THR A 50 6.48 13.49 -0.30
CA THR A 50 5.99 12.70 0.84
C THR A 50 6.58 11.29 0.85
N ALA A 51 6.68 10.64 -0.32
CA ALA A 51 7.31 9.33 -0.44
C ALA A 51 8.80 9.39 -0.06
N GLN A 52 9.51 10.46 -0.40
CA GLN A 52 10.90 10.67 0.02
C GLN A 52 11.00 10.77 1.54
N ASP A 53 10.13 11.55 2.18
CA ASP A 53 10.09 11.67 3.65
C ASP A 53 9.77 10.33 4.34
N LEU A 54 8.98 9.49 3.68
CA LEU A 54 8.65 8.14 4.17
C LEU A 54 9.76 7.11 3.91
N GLY A 55 10.86 7.51 3.26
CA GLY A 55 12.02 6.66 3.05
C GLY A 55 11.95 5.74 1.85
N PHE A 56 11.06 5.98 0.88
CA PHE A 56 11.11 5.27 -0.40
C PHE A 56 12.42 5.60 -1.12
N THR A 57 13.04 4.59 -1.70
CA THR A 57 14.37 4.71 -2.31
C THR A 57 14.33 4.81 -3.84
N GLY A 58 13.19 4.55 -4.45
CA GLY A 58 12.94 4.82 -5.85
C GLY A 58 11.62 5.57 -5.99
N ILE A 59 11.64 6.75 -6.59
CA ILE A 59 10.47 7.62 -6.71
C ILE A 59 10.50 8.29 -8.08
N ALA A 60 9.38 8.26 -8.80
CA ALA A 60 9.23 8.99 -10.04
C ALA A 60 7.88 9.70 -10.14
N ASN A 61 7.90 10.91 -10.66
CA ASN A 61 6.71 11.62 -11.06
C ASN A 61 6.26 11.11 -12.44
N ILE A 62 5.05 10.56 -12.52
CA ILE A 62 4.44 10.10 -13.77
C ILE A 62 3.56 11.23 -14.29
N THR A 63 4.01 11.93 -15.30
CA THR A 63 3.32 13.12 -15.84
C THR A 63 2.39 12.84 -17.02
N SER A 64 2.31 11.58 -17.47
CA SER A 64 1.37 11.19 -18.52
C SER A 64 -0.05 11.09 -17.96
N ALA A 65 -1.04 11.63 -18.62
CA ALA A 65 -2.49 11.53 -18.44
C ALA A 65 -3.09 11.57 -17.01
N TYR A 66 -2.36 11.21 -15.96
CA TYR A 66 -2.81 11.17 -14.55
C TYR A 66 -1.67 11.64 -13.64
N ASP A 67 -1.98 12.42 -12.62
CA ASP A 67 -1.04 12.81 -11.57
C ASP A 67 -0.70 11.61 -10.68
N CYS A 68 0.08 10.67 -11.20
CA CYS A 68 0.50 9.45 -10.50
C CYS A 68 1.97 9.52 -10.12
N THR A 69 2.33 8.73 -9.12
CA THR A 69 3.69 8.61 -8.61
C THR A 69 4.11 7.15 -8.62
N HIS A 70 5.25 6.87 -9.22
CA HIS A 70 5.92 5.60 -9.06
C HIS A 70 6.69 5.60 -7.74
N VAL A 71 6.51 4.57 -6.92
CA VAL A 71 7.28 4.35 -5.70
C VAL A 71 7.85 2.94 -5.68
N ASN A 72 9.08 2.80 -5.24
CA ASN A 72 9.67 1.49 -5.02
C ASN A 72 10.64 1.46 -3.84
N VAL A 73 10.90 0.25 -3.33
CA VAL A 73 11.92 -0.03 -2.32
C VAL A 73 13.07 -0.76 -3.01
N ARG A 74 14.25 -0.15 -3.02
CA ARG A 74 15.46 -0.71 -3.63
C ARG A 74 16.35 -1.31 -2.55
N SER A 75 17.02 -2.41 -2.89
CA SER A 75 17.96 -3.06 -1.98
C SER A 75 19.24 -2.24 -1.74
N SER A 76 19.56 -1.34 -2.66
CA SER A 76 20.73 -0.45 -2.54
C SER A 76 20.56 0.80 -3.40
N GLY A 77 21.10 1.91 -2.92
CA GLY A 77 21.06 3.20 -3.59
C GLY A 77 19.66 3.81 -3.67
N THR A 78 19.60 5.02 -4.17
CA THR A 78 18.38 5.77 -4.41
C THR A 78 18.25 6.12 -5.89
N TRP A 79 17.02 6.24 -6.37
CA TRP A 79 16.72 6.75 -7.69
C TRP A 79 15.48 7.65 -7.63
N TYR A 80 15.65 8.88 -8.01
CA TYR A 80 14.56 9.84 -8.10
C TYR A 80 14.48 10.38 -9.52
N GLY A 81 13.30 10.49 -10.09
CA GLY A 81 13.19 10.87 -11.48
C GLY A 81 11.82 11.30 -11.95
N ASN A 82 11.77 11.49 -13.25
CA ASN A 82 10.55 11.73 -14.00
C ASN A 82 10.41 10.61 -15.01
N GLU A 83 9.33 9.84 -14.92
CA GLU A 83 9.16 8.63 -15.73
C GLU A 83 8.91 8.95 -17.23
N VAL A 84 8.30 10.07 -17.54
CA VAL A 84 8.05 10.47 -18.94
C VAL A 84 9.32 10.62 -19.74
N TYR A 85 10.41 11.01 -19.10
CA TYR A 85 11.70 11.19 -19.79
C TYR A 85 12.70 10.06 -19.54
N GLY A 86 12.34 9.08 -18.72
CA GLY A 86 13.17 7.90 -18.46
C GLY A 86 14.50 8.17 -17.77
N ASN A 87 14.77 9.43 -17.44
CA ASN A 87 16.10 9.87 -17.12
C ASN A 87 16.14 10.62 -15.86
N GLY A 88 16.42 10.03 -14.84
CA GLY A 88 16.66 11.11 -14.08
C GLY A 88 17.08 10.85 -12.68
N ASN A 89 18.31 10.86 -12.50
CA ASN A 89 18.81 11.32 -11.25
C ASN A 89 18.48 12.81 -11.13
N VAL A 90 17.33 13.07 -10.55
CA VAL A 90 17.05 14.38 -9.95
C VAL A 90 17.79 14.44 -8.63
N THR A 91 17.74 15.57 -7.95
CA THR A 91 18.33 15.72 -6.63
C THR A 91 17.82 14.65 -5.67
N SER A 92 18.56 14.37 -4.63
CA SER A 92 18.11 13.48 -3.55
C SER A 92 16.95 14.07 -2.74
N ASP A 93 16.62 15.33 -2.93
CA ASP A 93 15.52 16.04 -2.28
C ASP A 93 14.50 16.54 -3.31
N PHE A 94 13.33 15.88 -3.36
CA PHE A 94 12.24 16.29 -4.24
C PHE A 94 11.62 17.63 -3.88
N TYR A 95 11.68 18.07 -2.63
CA TYR A 95 11.19 19.39 -2.23
C TYR A 95 11.98 20.49 -2.93
N ASP A 96 13.32 20.38 -2.93
CA ASP A 96 14.19 21.33 -3.62
C ASP A 96 14.01 21.25 -5.13
N TYR A 97 13.95 20.02 -5.66
CA TYR A 97 13.81 19.80 -7.09
C TYR A 97 12.52 20.37 -7.67
N TYR A 98 11.40 20.20 -6.98
CA TYR A 98 10.12 20.72 -7.44
C TYR A 98 9.78 22.13 -6.92
N GLY A 99 10.65 22.74 -6.13
CA GLY A 99 10.39 24.04 -5.51
C GLY A 99 9.23 23.98 -4.51
N ILE A 100 9.00 22.85 -3.92
CA ILE A 100 7.98 22.64 -2.90
C ILE A 100 8.62 22.83 -1.54
N PHE A 101 8.20 23.85 -0.81
CA PHE A 101 8.65 24.04 0.56
C PHE A 101 8.06 22.95 1.46
N ARG A 102 8.89 22.38 2.30
CA ARG A 102 8.44 21.47 3.34
C ARG A 102 7.43 22.17 4.22
N ASN A 103 6.22 21.65 4.18
CA ASN A 103 5.21 22.14 5.09
C ASN A 103 5.23 21.21 6.30
N ASP A 104 5.78 21.67 7.42
CA ASP A 104 5.83 20.94 8.69
C ASP A 104 4.44 20.49 9.20
N SER A 105 3.38 20.90 8.49
CA SER A 105 2.01 20.50 8.78
C SER A 105 1.62 19.09 8.25
N ILE A 106 2.42 18.45 7.39
CA ILE A 106 2.19 17.03 7.04
C ILE A 106 2.73 16.16 8.18
N LYS A 107 1.93 16.05 9.21
CA LYS A 107 2.21 15.16 10.32
C LYS A 107 1.80 13.74 9.95
N VAL A 108 2.75 12.81 9.96
CA VAL A 108 2.41 11.39 9.98
C VAL A 108 1.62 11.13 11.25
N LEU A 109 0.34 10.82 11.13
CA LEU A 109 -0.55 10.61 12.27
C LEU A 109 -0.42 9.19 12.84
N ALA A 110 -0.18 8.21 11.98
CA ALA A 110 -0.01 6.82 12.36
C ALA A 110 0.71 6.03 11.26
N LYS A 111 1.50 5.04 11.66
CA LYS A 111 2.19 4.10 10.77
C LYS A 111 1.54 2.73 10.89
N GLY A 112 1.07 2.17 9.80
CA GLY A 112 0.44 0.86 9.79
C GLY A 112 1.17 -0.13 8.91
N ILE A 113 0.94 -1.41 9.17
CA ILE A 113 1.34 -2.52 8.31
C ILE A 113 0.10 -3.30 7.86
N ASP A 114 0.20 -3.89 6.70
CA ASP A 114 -0.75 -4.84 6.15
C ASP A 114 -0.15 -6.25 6.26
N VAL A 115 -0.94 -7.21 6.71
CA VAL A 115 -0.50 -8.59 6.89
C VAL A 115 -1.52 -9.61 6.40
N SER A 116 -1.00 -10.72 5.88
CA SER A 116 -1.77 -11.87 5.41
C SER A 116 -0.98 -13.17 5.65
N TYR A 117 -1.46 -14.29 5.15
CA TYR A 117 -0.69 -15.54 5.16
C TYR A 117 0.66 -15.42 4.44
N SER A 118 0.80 -14.46 3.52
CA SER A 118 2.02 -14.29 2.71
C SER A 118 3.24 -13.89 3.55
N GLN A 119 3.04 -13.30 4.71
CA GLN A 119 4.09 -12.99 5.67
C GLN A 119 4.42 -14.17 6.58
N SER A 120 3.79 -15.34 6.34
CA SER A 120 3.96 -16.52 7.20
C SER A 120 3.63 -16.24 8.68
N VAL A 121 4.44 -16.71 9.60
CA VAL A 121 4.24 -16.50 11.04
C VAL A 121 4.97 -15.24 11.49
N VAL A 122 4.21 -14.17 11.70
CA VAL A 122 4.75 -12.89 12.19
C VAL A 122 5.14 -13.00 13.67
N ASP A 123 6.29 -12.47 14.03
CA ASP A 123 6.72 -12.28 15.42
C ASP A 123 6.12 -10.99 15.99
N TRP A 124 4.93 -11.12 16.56
CA TRP A 124 4.14 -10.00 17.02
C TRP A 124 4.74 -9.28 18.25
N ASP A 125 5.49 -9.98 19.07
CA ASP A 125 6.20 -9.38 20.21
C ASP A 125 7.30 -8.44 19.71
N LYS A 126 8.03 -8.81 18.64
CA LYS A 126 8.97 -7.92 17.97
C LYS A 126 8.28 -6.74 17.28
N VAL A 127 7.16 -6.95 16.63
CA VAL A 127 6.37 -5.85 16.03
C VAL A 127 6.00 -4.84 17.11
N LYS A 128 5.45 -5.29 18.23
CA LYS A 128 5.06 -4.41 19.36
C LYS A 128 6.24 -3.69 19.98
N SER A 129 7.33 -4.41 20.26
CA SER A 129 8.52 -3.84 20.91
C SER A 129 9.30 -2.87 20.02
N SER A 130 9.15 -2.94 18.71
CA SER A 130 9.80 -2.01 17.78
C SER A 130 9.32 -0.57 17.93
N GLY A 131 8.10 -0.36 18.42
CA GLY A 131 7.46 0.96 18.49
C GLY A 131 7.22 1.63 17.14
N MET A 132 7.40 0.88 16.04
CA MET A 132 7.30 1.42 14.67
C MET A 132 5.91 1.27 14.05
N VAL A 133 5.04 0.49 14.66
CA VAL A 133 3.72 0.13 14.12
C VAL A 133 2.63 0.59 15.07
N ASP A 134 1.80 1.51 14.59
CA ASP A 134 0.67 2.06 15.35
C ASP A 134 -0.61 1.26 15.14
N PHE A 135 -0.77 0.64 13.96
CA PHE A 135 -1.94 -0.19 13.64
C PHE A 135 -1.62 -1.27 12.58
N VAL A 136 -2.52 -2.22 12.47
CA VAL A 136 -2.39 -3.33 11.52
C VAL A 136 -3.68 -3.50 10.72
N LEU A 137 -3.59 -3.67 9.40
CA LEU A 137 -4.67 -4.14 8.55
C LEU A 137 -4.46 -5.62 8.25
N ILE A 138 -5.39 -6.47 8.66
CA ILE A 138 -5.26 -7.93 8.57
C ILE A 138 -6.15 -8.42 7.43
N ARG A 139 -5.56 -9.14 6.47
CA ARG A 139 -6.38 -9.80 5.45
C ARG A 139 -7.23 -10.89 6.09
N ALA A 140 -8.55 -10.76 5.99
CA ALA A 140 -9.48 -11.78 6.49
C ALA A 140 -9.69 -12.91 5.49
N GLY A 141 -9.51 -12.63 4.19
CA GLY A 141 -9.65 -13.59 3.13
C GLY A 141 -9.80 -12.93 1.76
N TYR A 142 -10.32 -13.67 0.80
CA TYR A 142 -10.53 -13.22 -0.57
C TYR A 142 -11.66 -14.00 -1.25
N GLY A 143 -12.23 -13.44 -2.33
CA GLY A 143 -13.21 -14.14 -3.16
C GLY A 143 -14.54 -14.41 -2.48
N ARG A 144 -15.28 -15.44 -2.92
CA ARG A 144 -16.69 -15.65 -2.63
C ARG A 144 -17.02 -16.81 -1.70
N GLU A 145 -16.00 -17.53 -1.22
CA GLU A 145 -16.16 -18.76 -0.46
C GLU A 145 -15.53 -18.68 0.94
N LEU A 146 -16.16 -19.27 1.94
CA LEU A 146 -15.61 -19.35 3.29
C LEU A 146 -14.25 -20.08 3.35
N SER A 147 -14.02 -21.02 2.46
CA SER A 147 -12.74 -21.72 2.31
C SER A 147 -11.58 -20.80 1.92
N GLN A 148 -11.88 -19.61 1.42
CA GLN A 148 -10.92 -18.59 1.03
C GLN A 148 -10.54 -17.64 2.18
N LYS A 149 -10.97 -17.95 3.40
CA LYS A 149 -10.50 -17.26 4.60
C LYS A 149 -8.98 -17.37 4.71
N ASP A 150 -8.32 -16.27 5.05
CA ASP A 150 -6.87 -16.25 5.23
C ASP A 150 -6.46 -17.14 6.41
N SER A 151 -5.51 -18.05 6.18
CA SER A 151 -5.10 -19.03 7.17
C SER A 151 -4.43 -18.43 8.42
N GLN A 152 -3.89 -17.21 8.32
CA GLN A 152 -3.27 -16.49 9.43
C GLN A 152 -4.21 -15.46 10.09
N PHE A 153 -5.42 -15.27 9.56
CA PHE A 153 -6.32 -14.23 10.05
C PHE A 153 -6.61 -14.32 11.55
N GLU A 154 -7.03 -15.49 12.01
CA GLU A 154 -7.39 -15.67 13.43
C GLU A 154 -6.20 -15.45 14.35
N ARG A 155 -5.04 -16.00 13.97
CA ARG A 155 -3.81 -15.81 14.73
C ARG A 155 -3.41 -14.34 14.79
N ASN A 156 -3.34 -13.68 13.64
CA ASN A 156 -2.94 -12.27 13.56
C ASN A 156 -3.91 -11.38 14.36
N TYR A 157 -5.21 -11.62 14.24
CA TYR A 157 -6.23 -10.91 15.03
C TYR A 157 -6.03 -11.12 16.55
N SER A 158 -5.89 -12.38 16.98
CA SER A 158 -5.71 -12.71 18.39
C SER A 158 -4.44 -12.08 18.97
N GLU A 159 -3.34 -12.08 18.21
CA GLU A 159 -2.09 -11.51 18.64
C GLU A 159 -2.17 -9.97 18.73
N CYS A 160 -2.82 -9.31 17.76
CA CYS A 160 -3.06 -7.87 17.86
C CYS A 160 -3.85 -7.54 19.13
N LYS A 161 -4.90 -8.30 19.45
CA LYS A 161 -5.69 -8.11 20.68
C LYS A 161 -4.87 -8.39 21.94
N ARG A 162 -4.09 -9.49 21.94
CA ARG A 162 -3.21 -9.83 23.09
C ARG A 162 -2.24 -8.70 23.43
N LEU A 163 -1.67 -8.06 22.41
CA LEU A 163 -0.65 -7.03 22.57
C LEU A 163 -1.19 -5.60 22.58
N GLY A 164 -2.50 -5.42 22.46
CA GLY A 164 -3.12 -4.10 22.39
C GLY A 164 -2.61 -3.31 21.17
N ILE A 165 -2.43 -3.98 20.02
CA ILE A 165 -2.13 -3.33 18.76
C ILE A 165 -3.45 -3.06 18.05
N PRO A 166 -3.82 -1.78 17.80
CA PRO A 166 -5.04 -1.46 17.08
C PRO A 166 -5.06 -2.13 15.70
N CYS A 167 -6.19 -2.72 15.32
CA CYS A 167 -6.27 -3.40 14.03
C CYS A 167 -7.57 -3.14 13.28
N GLY A 168 -7.50 -3.24 11.99
CA GLY A 168 -8.61 -3.35 11.05
C GLY A 168 -8.52 -4.64 10.24
N ALA A 169 -9.47 -4.87 9.37
CA ALA A 169 -9.47 -6.04 8.50
C ALA A 169 -9.78 -5.67 7.06
N TYR A 170 -9.34 -6.48 6.11
CA TYR A 170 -9.75 -6.32 4.74
C TYR A 170 -10.02 -7.65 4.05
N TRP A 171 -10.85 -7.58 3.02
CA TRP A 171 -11.18 -8.67 2.12
C TRP A 171 -10.68 -8.35 0.72
N TYR A 172 -9.92 -9.25 0.13
CA TYR A 172 -9.39 -9.03 -1.21
C TYR A 172 -10.45 -9.44 -2.26
N SER A 173 -11.05 -8.45 -2.90
CA SER A 173 -12.13 -8.67 -3.86
C SER A 173 -11.61 -9.11 -5.23
N TYR A 174 -12.29 -10.12 -5.80
CA TYR A 174 -12.19 -10.53 -7.20
C TYR A 174 -13.49 -10.28 -7.97
N ALA A 175 -14.45 -9.59 -7.36
CA ALA A 175 -15.76 -9.36 -7.94
C ALA A 175 -15.70 -8.59 -9.28
N LYS A 176 -16.41 -9.10 -10.27
CA LYS A 176 -16.58 -8.48 -11.59
C LYS A 176 -17.97 -7.91 -11.80
N SER A 177 -18.84 -8.07 -10.83
CA SER A 177 -20.23 -7.57 -10.85
C SER A 177 -20.67 -7.16 -9.45
N ALA A 178 -21.72 -6.36 -9.36
CA ALA A 178 -22.32 -5.97 -8.10
C ALA A 178 -22.83 -7.17 -7.28
N GLU A 179 -23.31 -8.21 -7.96
CA GLU A 179 -23.81 -9.43 -7.31
C GLU A 179 -22.67 -10.23 -6.68
N GLU A 180 -21.55 -10.36 -7.39
CA GLU A 180 -20.35 -10.99 -6.86
C GLU A 180 -19.77 -10.20 -5.66
N ALA A 181 -19.74 -8.88 -5.75
CA ALA A 181 -19.29 -8.02 -4.65
C ALA A 181 -20.16 -8.20 -3.39
N LYS A 182 -21.50 -8.29 -3.57
CA LYS A 182 -22.42 -8.58 -2.45
C LYS A 182 -22.15 -9.95 -1.83
N GLN A 183 -21.84 -10.95 -2.65
CA GLN A 183 -21.51 -12.28 -2.17
C GLN A 183 -20.21 -12.27 -1.35
N GLU A 184 -19.17 -11.62 -1.85
CA GLU A 184 -17.91 -11.46 -1.13
C GLU A 184 -18.11 -10.72 0.21
N ALA A 185 -18.88 -9.63 0.21
CA ALA A 185 -19.22 -8.88 1.42
C ALA A 185 -19.95 -9.75 2.46
N LYS A 186 -20.87 -10.61 2.05
CA LYS A 186 -21.56 -11.55 2.96
C LYS A 186 -20.58 -12.53 3.61
N VAL A 187 -19.66 -13.09 2.82
CA VAL A 187 -18.63 -14.01 3.33
C VAL A 187 -17.70 -13.28 4.30
N PHE A 188 -17.25 -12.08 3.92
CA PHE A 188 -16.40 -11.26 4.79
C PHE A 188 -17.06 -10.96 6.14
N LEU A 189 -18.32 -10.50 6.12
CA LEU A 189 -19.09 -10.23 7.34
C LEU A 189 -19.23 -11.47 8.23
N GLN A 190 -19.38 -12.65 7.62
CA GLN A 190 -19.43 -13.91 8.35
C GLN A 190 -18.09 -14.24 9.02
N VAL A 191 -16.96 -14.02 8.33
CA VAL A 191 -15.61 -14.27 8.86
C VAL A 191 -15.27 -13.35 10.03
N ILE A 192 -15.69 -12.08 9.96
CA ILE A 192 -15.38 -11.10 11.02
C ILE A 192 -16.46 -11.03 12.11
N LYS A 193 -17.49 -11.84 12.03
CA LYS A 193 -18.58 -11.85 13.01
C LYS A 193 -18.08 -12.05 14.44
N GLY A 194 -18.53 -11.18 15.34
CA GLY A 194 -18.14 -11.22 16.75
C GLY A 194 -16.76 -10.66 17.07
N LYS A 195 -16.06 -10.10 16.08
CA LYS A 195 -14.78 -9.42 16.28
C LYS A 195 -14.98 -7.91 16.39
N SER A 196 -14.10 -7.25 17.12
CA SER A 196 -14.05 -5.80 17.25
C SER A 196 -12.77 -5.26 16.63
N PHE A 197 -12.87 -4.09 15.98
CA PHE A 197 -11.75 -3.46 15.30
C PHE A 197 -11.67 -1.99 15.69
N GLU A 198 -10.49 -1.47 15.95
CA GLU A 198 -10.20 -0.06 16.24
C GLU A 198 -10.00 0.74 14.95
N TYR A 199 -9.65 0.06 13.86
CA TYR A 199 -9.54 0.62 12.52
C TYR A 199 -10.64 0.07 11.61
N PRO A 200 -10.96 0.80 10.51
CA PRO A 200 -12.01 0.37 9.60
C PRO A 200 -11.79 -1.02 9.00
N VAL A 201 -12.89 -1.64 8.55
CA VAL A 201 -12.86 -2.83 7.71
C VAL A 201 -13.15 -2.46 6.27
N TYR A 202 -12.48 -3.12 5.32
CA TYR A 202 -12.50 -2.78 3.90
C TYR A 202 -12.79 -4.01 3.05
N ILE A 203 -13.45 -3.81 1.90
CA ILE A 203 -13.61 -4.79 0.84
C ILE A 203 -13.32 -4.14 -0.51
#